data_6a771eea0f558b40ffafe779dfa8b406
#
_entry.id   6a771eea0f558b40ffafe779dfa8b406
#
_cell.length_a   1.000
_cell.length_b   1.000
_cell.length_c   1.000
_cell.angle_alpha   90.00
_cell.angle_beta   90.00
_cell.angle_gamma   90.00
#
_symmetry.space_group_name_H-M   'P 1'
#
loop_
_entity.id
_entity.type
_entity.pdbx_description
1 polymer ?
#
loop_
_entity_poly.entity_id
_entity_poly.type
_entity_poly.pdbx_seq_one_letter_code
_entity_poly.pdbx_strand_id
1 'polypeptide(L)'
;VWDDLVADLSKTFYVINNIDKQSRLLNVSFRITDSISDYVDCGISDKKFSLASKQLDSIYKVADASSYFYSAEVQTNIPNTIYFEFFRQPSLEGRANIYVAPSEQGTKVSVNTRYTWIFRAEYDTYLYMPLYDSHTKQSSYGRRQVTSYVEPISFNTNQRGGGLSDVLCVSTGKFENEILNLIEI
;
A
#
# COMPACT_ATOMS: atom_id res chain seq x y z
N VAL A 1 -25.76 -21.35 -7.89
CA VAL A 1 -24.48 -20.61 -8.14
C VAL A 1 -24.66 -19.08 -8.10
N TRP A 2 -25.53 -18.46 -8.97
CA TRP A 2 -25.68 -16.99 -8.96
C TRP A 2 -26.21 -16.43 -7.64
N ASP A 3 -27.33 -16.95 -7.17
CA ASP A 3 -27.98 -16.45 -5.96
C ASP A 3 -27.12 -16.75 -4.72
N ASP A 4 -26.44 -17.89 -4.68
CA ASP A 4 -25.50 -18.26 -3.63
C ASP A 4 -24.28 -17.33 -3.60
N LEU A 5 -23.68 -17.06 -4.78
CA LEU A 5 -22.56 -16.12 -4.88
C LEU A 5 -22.94 -14.72 -4.36
N VAL A 6 -24.12 -14.21 -4.73
CA VAL A 6 -24.60 -12.89 -4.24
C VAL A 6 -24.81 -12.93 -2.72
N ALA A 7 -25.40 -14.01 -2.21
CA ALA A 7 -25.63 -14.18 -0.77
C ALA A 7 -24.31 -14.28 0.00
N ASP A 8 -23.32 -15.00 -0.52
CA ASP A 8 -22.02 -15.15 0.13
C ASP A 8 -21.17 -13.88 0.04
N LEU A 9 -21.17 -13.20 -1.11
CA LEU A 9 -20.54 -11.87 -1.23
C LEU A 9 -21.10 -10.86 -0.22
N SER A 10 -22.42 -10.92 0.05
CA SER A 10 -23.05 -10.01 1.02
C SER A 10 -22.57 -10.21 2.47
N LYS A 11 -21.95 -11.33 2.78
CA LYS A 11 -21.38 -11.65 4.10
C LYS A 11 -19.90 -11.23 4.23
N THR A 12 -19.29 -10.82 3.13
CA THR A 12 -17.89 -10.39 3.09
C THR A 12 -17.76 -8.88 3.34
N PHE A 13 -16.52 -8.38 3.41
CA PHE A 13 -16.25 -6.95 3.47
C PHE A 13 -16.32 -6.25 2.09
N TYR A 14 -16.54 -7.01 1.02
CA TYR A 14 -16.65 -6.47 -0.33
C TYR A 14 -17.94 -5.68 -0.53
N VAL A 15 -17.81 -4.53 -1.17
CA VAL A 15 -18.98 -3.69 -1.49
C VAL A 15 -19.52 -4.10 -2.85
N ILE A 16 -20.77 -4.55 -2.88
CA ILE A 16 -21.47 -4.84 -4.13
C ILE A 16 -21.98 -3.52 -4.71
N ASN A 17 -21.41 -3.09 -5.83
CA ASN A 17 -21.76 -1.82 -6.47
C ASN A 17 -22.93 -1.96 -7.45
N ASN A 18 -22.98 -3.10 -8.16
CA ASN A 18 -24.03 -3.39 -9.12
C ASN A 18 -24.26 -4.89 -9.26
N ILE A 19 -25.53 -5.25 -9.44
CA ILE A 19 -25.99 -6.62 -9.72
C ILE A 19 -26.88 -6.55 -10.96
N ASP A 20 -26.43 -7.18 -12.05
CA ASP A 20 -27.23 -7.34 -13.26
C ASP A 20 -27.36 -8.82 -13.60
N LYS A 21 -28.46 -9.42 -13.15
CA LYS A 21 -28.74 -10.83 -13.39
C LYS A 21 -29.00 -11.14 -14.86
N GLN A 22 -29.52 -10.16 -15.61
CA GLN A 22 -29.81 -10.35 -17.03
C GLN A 22 -28.53 -10.41 -17.86
N SER A 23 -27.59 -9.50 -17.59
CA SER A 23 -26.25 -9.49 -18.20
C SER A 23 -25.28 -10.44 -17.52
N ARG A 24 -25.67 -11.07 -16.41
CA ARG A 24 -24.85 -11.99 -15.61
C ARG A 24 -23.57 -11.34 -15.07
N LEU A 25 -23.66 -10.05 -14.75
CA LEU A 25 -22.55 -9.24 -14.28
C LEU A 25 -22.79 -8.78 -12.86
N LEU A 26 -21.74 -8.93 -12.04
CA LEU A 26 -21.61 -8.37 -10.71
C LEU A 26 -20.42 -7.43 -10.70
N ASN A 27 -20.58 -6.25 -10.09
CA ASN A 27 -19.47 -5.34 -9.83
C ASN A 27 -19.26 -5.25 -8.32
N VAL A 28 -18.06 -5.52 -7.89
CA VAL A 28 -17.67 -5.40 -6.49
C VAL A 28 -16.44 -4.49 -6.35
N SER A 29 -16.32 -3.86 -5.19
CA SER A 29 -15.13 -3.09 -4.84
C SER A 29 -14.71 -3.38 -3.41
N PHE A 30 -13.43 -3.11 -3.12
CA PHE A 30 -12.88 -3.20 -1.79
C PHE A 30 -11.77 -2.16 -1.59
N ARG A 31 -11.48 -1.92 -0.32
CA ARG A 31 -10.32 -1.13 0.09
C ARG A 31 -9.69 -1.76 1.32
N ILE A 32 -8.38 -1.90 1.30
CA ILE A 32 -7.58 -2.42 2.41
C ILE A 32 -6.38 -1.52 2.69
N THR A 33 -5.94 -1.51 3.93
CA THR A 33 -4.77 -0.75 4.41
C THR A 33 -3.75 -1.64 5.11
N ASP A 34 -4.14 -2.87 5.43
CA ASP A 34 -3.30 -3.85 6.12
C ASP A 34 -3.10 -5.08 5.25
N SER A 35 -1.92 -5.73 5.37
CA SER A 35 -1.59 -6.96 4.64
C SER A 35 -1.81 -6.84 3.13
N ILE A 36 -1.51 -5.67 2.58
CA ILE A 36 -1.70 -5.35 1.15
C ILE A 36 -0.89 -6.30 0.28
N SER A 37 0.30 -6.71 0.77
CA SER A 37 1.17 -7.66 0.07
C SER A 37 0.57 -9.05 -0.14
N ASP A 38 -0.53 -9.38 0.52
CA ASP A 38 -1.28 -10.60 0.24
C ASP A 38 -2.00 -10.55 -1.11
N TYR A 39 -2.47 -9.36 -1.51
CA TYR A 39 -3.27 -9.13 -2.71
C TYR A 39 -2.44 -8.64 -3.90
N VAL A 40 -1.36 -7.91 -3.62
CA VAL A 40 -0.48 -7.37 -4.67
C VAL A 40 0.98 -7.49 -4.27
N ASP A 41 1.82 -7.88 -5.22
CA ASP A 41 3.27 -7.90 -5.06
C ASP A 41 3.86 -6.68 -5.76
N CYS A 42 4.44 -5.77 -4.98
CA CYS A 42 5.18 -4.60 -5.45
C CYS A 42 6.70 -4.76 -5.21
N GLY A 43 7.15 -5.97 -4.90
CA GLY A 43 8.52 -6.29 -4.61
C GLY A 43 8.95 -5.97 -3.17
N ILE A 44 10.24 -6.14 -2.94
CA ILE A 44 10.90 -5.88 -1.66
C ILE A 44 11.85 -4.70 -1.86
N SER A 45 11.80 -3.75 -0.95
CA SER A 45 12.78 -2.67 -0.89
C SER A 45 13.88 -3.05 0.08
N ASP A 46 15.11 -3.03 -0.42
CA ASP A 46 16.35 -3.11 0.39
C ASP A 46 17.05 -1.76 0.26
N LYS A 47 16.71 -0.83 1.17
CA LYS A 47 17.32 0.49 1.16
C LYS A 47 18.40 0.60 2.22
N LYS A 48 19.57 0.99 1.75
CA LYS A 48 20.72 1.34 2.59
C LYS A 48 20.82 2.86 2.63
N PHE A 49 20.66 3.40 3.83
CA PHE A 49 20.89 4.81 4.07
C PHE A 49 22.24 5.00 4.71
N SER A 50 23.04 5.90 4.14
CA SER A 50 24.25 6.37 4.77
C SER A 50 24.08 7.82 5.12
N LEU A 51 24.07 8.14 6.40
CA LEU A 51 24.08 9.53 6.88
C LEU A 51 25.19 9.66 7.91
N ALA A 52 26.13 10.54 7.66
CA ALA A 52 27.35 10.69 8.43
C ALA A 52 28.12 9.34 8.54
N SER A 53 28.35 8.83 9.73
CA SER A 53 29.08 7.58 9.98
C SER A 53 28.17 6.36 10.20
N LYS A 54 26.85 6.52 10.10
CA LYS A 54 25.90 5.43 10.33
C LYS A 54 25.30 4.92 9.05
N GLN A 55 25.26 3.61 8.89
CA GLN A 55 24.56 2.90 7.83
C GLN A 55 23.32 2.24 8.44
N LEU A 56 22.18 2.41 7.79
CA LEU A 56 20.93 1.77 8.13
C LEU A 56 20.47 0.92 6.96
N ASP A 57 20.15 -0.33 7.26
CA ASP A 57 19.52 -1.24 6.33
C ASP A 57 18.04 -1.35 6.69
N SER A 58 17.16 -1.10 5.74
CA SER A 58 15.72 -1.26 5.91
C SER A 58 15.17 -2.14 4.81
N ILE A 59 14.75 -3.35 5.18
CA ILE A 59 14.13 -4.31 4.27
C ILE A 59 12.65 -4.38 4.58
N TYR A 60 11.80 -4.13 3.57
CA TYR A 60 10.35 -4.20 3.73
C TYR A 60 9.66 -4.55 2.42
N LYS A 61 8.47 -5.15 2.51
CA LYS A 61 7.58 -5.34 1.36
C LYS A 61 7.02 -3.98 0.93
N VAL A 62 7.20 -3.63 -0.36
CA VAL A 62 6.83 -2.31 -0.87
C VAL A 62 5.34 -2.06 -0.79
N ALA A 63 4.52 -3.10 -0.93
CA ALA A 63 3.07 -2.99 -0.86
C ALA A 63 2.55 -2.58 0.52
N ASP A 64 3.25 -2.96 1.60
CA ASP A 64 2.76 -2.82 2.97
C ASP A 64 3.18 -1.50 3.63
N ALA A 65 2.49 -1.16 4.72
CA ALA A 65 2.88 -0.08 5.60
C ALA A 65 4.22 -0.36 6.29
N SER A 66 5.01 0.66 6.47
CA SER A 66 6.26 0.59 7.22
C SER A 66 6.60 1.95 7.81
N SER A 67 7.26 1.93 8.96
CA SER A 67 7.82 3.14 9.57
C SER A 67 9.25 2.86 10.02
N TYR A 68 10.07 3.87 9.96
CA TYR A 68 11.41 3.80 10.54
C TYR A 68 11.83 5.15 11.09
N PHE A 69 12.57 5.10 12.18
CA PHE A 69 13.17 6.25 12.84
C PHE A 69 14.67 6.21 12.65
N TYR A 70 15.24 7.37 12.39
CA TYR A 70 16.66 7.49 12.17
C TYR A 70 17.22 8.77 12.78
N SER A 71 18.37 8.68 13.44
CA SER A 71 19.09 9.84 13.94
C SER A 71 20.57 9.78 13.54
N ALA A 72 21.12 10.88 13.09
CA ALA A 72 22.52 10.99 12.82
C ALA A 72 23.10 12.31 13.34
N GLU A 73 24.29 12.24 13.91
CA GLU A 73 25.06 13.41 14.25
C GLU A 73 25.77 13.93 13.02
N VAL A 74 25.55 15.20 12.72
CA VAL A 74 26.27 15.89 11.66
C VAL A 74 27.34 16.74 12.32
N GLN A 75 28.60 16.43 12.01
CA GLN A 75 29.74 17.21 12.49
C GLN A 75 29.80 18.49 11.67
N THR A 76 29.35 19.57 12.29
CA THR A 76 29.61 20.94 11.87
C THR A 76 30.38 21.63 13.01
N ASN A 77 30.72 22.90 12.87
CA ASN A 77 31.35 23.67 13.97
C ASN A 77 30.49 23.73 15.25
N ILE A 78 29.22 23.31 15.17
CA ILE A 78 28.30 23.10 16.30
C ILE A 78 27.75 21.69 16.12
N PRO A 79 27.85 20.78 17.13
CA PRO A 79 27.33 19.43 17.00
C PRO A 79 25.80 19.47 16.82
N ASN A 80 25.34 18.99 15.67
CA ASN A 80 23.94 18.96 15.29
C ASN A 80 23.50 17.51 15.14
N THR A 81 22.29 17.18 15.60
CA THR A 81 21.67 15.88 15.37
C THR A 81 20.47 16.07 14.47
N ILE A 82 20.45 15.33 13.37
CA ILE A 82 19.30 15.26 12.48
C ILE A 82 18.52 14.00 12.85
N TYR A 83 17.21 14.18 13.06
CA TYR A 83 16.27 13.11 13.28
C TYR A 83 15.40 13.00 12.03
N PHE A 84 15.27 11.77 11.53
CA PHE A 84 14.38 11.42 10.44
C PHE A 84 13.32 10.47 10.94
N GLU A 85 12.07 10.80 10.69
CA GLU A 85 10.95 9.89 10.92
C GLU A 85 10.21 9.72 9.58
N PHE A 86 10.04 8.47 9.17
CA PHE A 86 9.47 8.13 7.89
C PHE A 86 8.30 7.17 8.10
N PHE A 87 7.13 7.57 7.62
CA PHE A 87 5.91 6.79 7.66
C PHE A 87 5.44 6.49 6.25
N ARG A 88 5.19 5.21 5.98
CA ARG A 88 4.54 4.74 4.77
C ARG A 88 3.20 4.15 5.14
N GLN A 89 2.15 4.69 4.54
CA GLN A 89 0.76 4.28 4.75
C GLN A 89 0.10 4.04 3.40
N PRO A 90 0.44 2.98 2.69
CA PRO A 90 -0.22 2.64 1.44
C PRO A 90 -1.66 2.17 1.69
N SER A 91 -2.46 2.21 0.64
CA SER A 91 -3.77 1.58 0.59
C SER A 91 -3.97 0.92 -0.76
N LEU A 92 -4.75 -0.15 -0.79
CA LEU A 92 -5.13 -0.82 -2.02
C LEU A 92 -6.64 -0.70 -2.23
N GLU A 93 -7.04 -0.22 -3.40
CA GLU A 93 -8.42 -0.25 -3.87
C GLU A 93 -8.52 -1.25 -5.02
N GLY A 94 -9.57 -2.08 -5.00
CA GLY A 94 -9.88 -2.99 -6.08
C GLY A 94 -11.31 -2.80 -6.57
N ARG A 95 -11.49 -2.91 -7.89
CA ARG A 95 -12.81 -2.98 -8.54
C ARG A 95 -12.83 -4.16 -9.47
N ALA A 96 -13.75 -5.08 -9.25
CA ALA A 96 -13.86 -6.29 -10.05
C ALA A 96 -15.19 -6.39 -10.78
N ASN A 97 -15.09 -6.92 -11.99
CA ASN A 97 -16.22 -7.41 -12.77
C ASN A 97 -16.23 -8.93 -12.69
N ILE A 98 -17.31 -9.48 -12.17
CA ILE A 98 -17.53 -10.92 -12.05
C ILE A 98 -18.61 -11.30 -13.06
N TYR A 99 -18.28 -12.20 -13.99
CA TYR A 99 -19.20 -12.71 -14.97
C TYR A 99 -19.50 -14.18 -14.70
N VAL A 100 -20.78 -14.53 -14.61
CA VAL A 100 -21.25 -15.88 -14.29
C VAL A 100 -22.16 -16.36 -15.39
N ALA A 101 -21.74 -17.32 -16.21
CA ALA A 101 -22.50 -17.82 -17.35
C ALA A 101 -22.61 -19.34 -17.35
N PRO A 102 -23.70 -19.93 -17.88
CA PRO A 102 -23.75 -21.34 -18.19
C PRO A 102 -22.70 -21.70 -19.22
N SER A 103 -22.14 -22.87 -19.12
CA SER A 103 -21.27 -23.49 -20.11
C SER A 103 -21.72 -24.94 -20.38
N GLU A 104 -21.17 -25.57 -21.40
CA GLU A 104 -21.50 -26.98 -21.73
C GLU A 104 -21.17 -27.94 -20.59
N GLN A 105 -20.22 -27.59 -19.72
CA GLN A 105 -19.75 -28.43 -18.62
C GLN A 105 -20.16 -27.89 -17.23
N GLY A 106 -21.12 -26.95 -17.16
CA GLY A 106 -21.59 -26.38 -15.90
C GLY A 106 -21.67 -24.85 -15.90
N THR A 107 -21.02 -24.18 -14.97
CA THR A 107 -21.03 -22.73 -14.86
C THR A 107 -19.61 -22.19 -15.06
N LYS A 108 -19.46 -21.26 -16.00
CA LYS A 108 -18.22 -20.52 -16.19
C LYS A 108 -18.26 -19.24 -15.35
N VAL A 109 -17.25 -19.03 -14.52
CA VAL A 109 -17.06 -17.79 -13.77
C VAL A 109 -15.77 -17.13 -14.21
N SER A 110 -15.82 -15.83 -14.39
CA SER A 110 -14.67 -15.00 -14.78
C SER A 110 -14.61 -13.78 -13.87
N VAL A 111 -13.46 -13.56 -13.25
CA VAL A 111 -13.20 -12.43 -12.36
C VAL A 111 -12.07 -11.58 -12.97
N ASN A 112 -12.36 -10.31 -13.23
CA ASN A 112 -11.38 -9.36 -13.73
C ASN A 112 -11.33 -8.16 -12.79
N THR A 113 -10.18 -7.94 -12.19
CA THR A 113 -10.00 -6.88 -11.19
C THR A 113 -9.07 -5.79 -11.72
N ARG A 114 -9.45 -4.55 -11.49
CA ARG A 114 -8.59 -3.39 -11.60
C ARG A 114 -8.18 -2.98 -10.20
N TYR A 115 -6.89 -2.97 -9.96
CA TYR A 115 -6.26 -2.55 -8.73
C TYR A 115 -5.76 -1.11 -8.85
N THR A 116 -5.82 -0.37 -7.75
CA THR A 116 -5.13 0.91 -7.57
C THR A 116 -4.43 0.87 -6.23
N TRP A 117 -3.12 0.70 -6.25
CA TRP A 117 -2.29 0.82 -5.08
C TRP A 117 -1.90 2.29 -4.92
N ILE A 118 -2.23 2.88 -3.77
CA ILE A 118 -1.99 4.28 -3.46
C ILE A 118 -0.89 4.34 -2.43
N PHE A 119 0.27 4.77 -2.85
CA PHE A 119 1.38 5.02 -1.96
C PHE A 119 1.20 6.37 -1.26
N ARG A 120 1.34 6.36 0.07
CA ARG A 120 1.43 7.57 0.88
C ARG A 120 2.66 7.49 1.74
N ALA A 121 3.45 8.55 1.75
CA ALA A 121 4.61 8.67 2.61
C ALA A 121 4.63 10.05 3.26
N GLU A 122 5.01 10.08 4.52
CA GLU A 122 5.31 11.30 5.26
C GLU A 122 6.73 11.23 5.78
N TYR A 123 7.47 12.30 5.57
CA TYR A 123 8.81 12.50 6.12
C TYR A 123 8.75 13.58 7.17
N ASP A 124 9.18 13.27 8.36
CA ASP A 124 9.37 14.25 9.41
C ASP A 124 10.88 14.41 9.68
N THR A 125 11.40 15.60 9.47
CA THR A 125 12.82 15.90 9.65
C THR A 125 12.97 16.94 10.73
N TYR A 126 13.69 16.58 11.78
CA TYR A 126 14.04 17.47 12.88
C TYR A 126 15.54 17.73 12.87
N LEU A 127 15.93 18.98 12.84
CA LEU A 127 17.29 19.38 13.09
C LEU A 127 17.41 19.84 14.56
N TYR A 128 18.09 19.08 15.38
CA TYR A 128 18.41 19.45 16.73
C TYR A 128 19.73 20.25 16.73
N MET A 129 19.63 21.53 16.96
CA MET A 129 20.77 22.39 17.26
C MET A 129 20.77 22.66 18.75
N PRO A 130 21.73 22.17 19.55
CA PRO A 130 21.90 22.64 20.89
C PRO A 130 22.47 24.06 20.83
N LEU A 131 21.60 25.06 20.72
CA LEU A 131 21.97 26.41 21.02
C LEU A 131 22.17 26.46 22.54
N TYR A 132 23.41 26.36 22.96
CA TYR A 132 23.76 26.56 24.35
C TYR A 132 23.66 28.06 24.63
N ASP A 133 22.53 28.49 25.11
CA ASP A 133 22.42 29.79 25.77
C ASP A 133 22.99 29.64 27.18
N SER A 134 24.15 30.23 27.39
CA SER A 134 24.83 30.22 28.69
C SER A 134 24.01 30.89 29.82
N HIS A 135 22.97 31.66 29.48
CA HIS A 135 22.14 32.38 30.44
C HIS A 135 20.87 31.60 30.80
N THR A 136 20.28 30.87 29.90
CA THR A 136 18.98 30.18 30.15
C THR A 136 19.08 28.69 30.32
N LYS A 137 20.21 28.04 30.00
CA LYS A 137 20.42 26.59 30.01
C LYS A 137 19.32 25.82 29.21
N GLN A 138 18.68 26.46 28.28
CA GLN A 138 17.65 25.86 27.44
C GLN A 138 18.22 25.50 26.08
N SER A 139 17.96 24.26 25.63
CA SER A 139 18.19 23.81 24.27
C SER A 139 16.93 24.09 23.44
N SER A 140 17.08 24.83 22.35
CA SER A 140 15.98 25.05 21.42
C SER A 140 16.01 24.03 20.30
N TYR A 141 14.82 23.47 19.97
CA TYR A 141 14.64 22.59 18.82
C TYR A 141 14.69 23.42 17.54
N GLY A 142 15.49 22.99 16.57
CA GLY A 142 15.54 23.57 15.26
C GLY A 142 14.37 23.12 14.36
N ARG A 143 14.43 23.48 13.11
CA ARG A 143 13.36 23.34 12.11
C ARG A 143 12.78 21.93 12.02
N ARG A 144 11.45 21.82 12.16
CA ARG A 144 10.65 20.68 11.70
C ARG A 144 10.21 20.91 10.28
N GLN A 145 10.45 19.94 9.42
CA GLN A 145 9.91 19.93 8.05
C GLN A 145 9.14 18.64 7.84
N VAL A 146 7.86 18.77 7.52
CA VAL A 146 7.02 17.63 7.12
C VAL A 146 6.84 17.69 5.62
N THR A 147 7.14 16.61 4.93
CA THR A 147 6.92 16.46 3.49
C THR A 147 6.02 15.26 3.28
N SER A 148 4.92 15.45 2.57
CA SER A 148 4.01 14.37 2.18
C SER A 148 4.11 14.10 0.68
N TYR A 149 3.99 12.81 0.33
CA TYR A 149 4.01 12.34 -1.04
C TYR A 149 2.89 11.31 -1.25
N VAL A 150 2.19 11.40 -2.39
CA VAL A 150 1.12 10.47 -2.75
C VAL A 150 1.27 10.08 -4.22
N GLU A 151 1.33 8.79 -4.50
CA GLU A 151 1.42 8.26 -5.86
C GLU A 151 0.48 7.06 -6.05
N PRO A 152 -0.46 7.10 -7.00
CA PRO A 152 -1.28 5.96 -7.37
C PRO A 152 -0.63 5.14 -8.49
N ILE A 153 -0.64 3.82 -8.34
CA ILE A 153 -0.26 2.85 -9.37
C ILE A 153 -1.47 1.99 -9.70
N SER A 154 -1.93 2.01 -10.95
CA SER A 154 -3.09 1.25 -11.40
C SER A 154 -2.70 0.14 -12.37
N PHE A 155 -3.28 -1.05 -12.20
CA PHE A 155 -3.07 -2.22 -13.07
C PHE A 155 -4.27 -3.17 -13.00
N ASN A 156 -4.34 -4.10 -13.95
CA ASN A 156 -5.37 -5.15 -13.96
C ASN A 156 -4.76 -6.49 -13.52
N THR A 157 -5.59 -7.48 -13.23
CA THR A 157 -5.21 -8.83 -12.75
C THR A 157 -4.00 -9.43 -13.48
N ASN A 158 -3.95 -9.32 -14.80
CA ASN A 158 -2.90 -9.94 -15.63
C ASN A 158 -1.88 -8.93 -16.16
N GLN A 159 -1.77 -7.76 -15.54
CA GLN A 159 -0.89 -6.69 -16.00
C GLN A 159 0.01 -6.20 -14.87
N ARG A 160 1.13 -5.61 -15.26
CA ARG A 160 2.00 -4.89 -14.32
C ARG A 160 1.62 -3.42 -14.34
N GLY A 161 1.48 -2.83 -13.16
CA GLY A 161 1.36 -1.38 -12.98
C GLY A 161 2.68 -0.79 -12.55
N GLY A 162 3.05 0.34 -13.13
CA GLY A 162 4.23 1.11 -12.74
C GLY A 162 3.86 2.57 -12.50
N GLY A 163 4.60 3.23 -11.61
CA GLY A 163 4.50 4.66 -11.31
C GLY A 163 5.78 5.41 -11.68
N LEU A 164 5.89 6.64 -11.18
CA LEU A 164 7.08 7.50 -11.35
C LEU A 164 8.30 6.98 -10.58
N SER A 165 8.07 6.15 -9.56
CA SER A 165 9.09 5.60 -8.67
C SER A 165 9.40 4.17 -9.09
N ASP A 166 10.03 3.79 -10.06
CA ASP A 166 10.49 2.44 -10.47
C ASP A 166 9.82 1.21 -9.78
N VAL A 167 8.69 1.45 -9.07
CA VAL A 167 7.90 0.43 -8.39
C VAL A 167 6.96 -0.22 -9.41
N LEU A 168 7.05 -1.54 -9.50
CA LEU A 168 6.18 -2.34 -10.34
C LEU A 168 5.32 -3.24 -9.45
N CYS A 169 4.00 -3.13 -9.58
CA CYS A 169 3.06 -3.97 -8.84
C CYS A 169 2.34 -4.94 -9.76
N VAL A 170 2.08 -6.15 -9.25
CA VAL A 170 1.28 -7.19 -9.92
C VAL A 170 0.27 -7.77 -8.93
N SER A 171 -0.87 -8.28 -9.41
CA SER A 171 -1.80 -9.04 -8.59
C SER A 171 -1.19 -10.39 -8.18
N THR A 172 -1.44 -10.81 -6.94
CA THR A 172 -1.14 -12.17 -6.47
C THR A 172 -2.23 -13.17 -6.88
N GLY A 173 -3.37 -12.68 -7.35
CA GLY A 173 -4.56 -13.49 -7.64
C GLY A 173 -5.38 -13.86 -6.40
N LYS A 174 -5.00 -13.42 -5.21
CA LYS A 174 -5.69 -13.78 -3.96
C LYS A 174 -7.17 -13.38 -4.00
N PHE A 175 -7.47 -12.13 -4.39
CA PHE A 175 -8.85 -11.66 -4.46
C PHE A 175 -9.69 -12.49 -5.43
N GLU A 176 -9.18 -12.75 -6.62
CA GLU A 176 -9.88 -13.55 -7.63
C GLU A 176 -10.15 -14.97 -7.13
N ASN A 177 -9.19 -15.58 -6.43
CA ASN A 177 -9.35 -16.90 -5.81
C ASN A 177 -10.34 -16.87 -4.66
N GLU A 178 -10.37 -15.84 -3.83
CA GLU A 178 -11.37 -15.68 -2.78
C GLU A 178 -12.78 -15.64 -3.36
N ILE A 179 -13.00 -14.89 -4.43
CA ILE A 179 -14.30 -14.85 -5.13
C ILE A 179 -14.67 -16.23 -5.71
N LEU A 180 -13.71 -16.90 -6.35
CA LEU A 180 -13.96 -18.23 -6.92
C LEU A 180 -14.28 -19.27 -5.86
N ASN A 181 -13.68 -19.17 -4.69
CA ASN A 181 -13.93 -20.08 -3.56
C ASN A 181 -15.31 -19.88 -2.88
N LEU A 182 -15.96 -18.72 -3.10
CA LEU A 182 -17.36 -18.51 -2.67
C LEU A 182 -18.35 -19.30 -3.53
N ILE A 183 -17.90 -19.81 -4.66
CA ILE A 183 -18.71 -20.58 -5.59
C ILE A 183 -18.38 -22.05 -5.31
N GLU A 184 -19.11 -22.66 -4.38
CA GLU A 184 -19.04 -24.11 -4.19
C GLU A 184 -19.45 -24.80 -5.49
N ILE A 185 -18.53 -25.57 -6.06
CA ILE A 185 -18.77 -26.43 -7.23
C ILE A 185 -19.22 -27.80 -6.78
#